data_3e1200d35ad8cd66e626738e2d0c337f
#
_entry.id   3e1200d35ad8cd66e626738e2d0c337f
#
_cell.length_a   1.000
_cell.length_b   1.000
_cell.length_c   1.000
_cell.angle_alpha   90.00
_cell.angle_beta   90.00
_cell.angle_gamma   90.00
#
_symmetry.space_group_name_H-M   'P 1'
#
loop_
_entity.id
_entity.type
_entity.pdbx_description
1 polymer ?
#
loop_
_entity_poly.entity_id
_entity_poly.type
_entity_poly.pdbx_seq_one_letter_code
_entity_poly.pdbx_strand_id
1 'polypeptide(L)'
;MAMNSRTIVFSVLVAVLIVAGILGLRHFSTSPAPDFQAISAGEERKRAFFEYFRPLIQRANSAISEDRRSLLALTDADELSWWQHRQLQGLAVEYGLDTTAITTAEVVAELLLRVDEVPSSLAIAQAAKESGWGTARFAVEGNNYFGQRCWEAGCGMMPRNRETSMKHEVARFRSPYNSLTSYIRNLNTHAEYQSLRAVRAQLSASGSTPLGSQLAAYLATYSERRQAYINEIKNLIRVNKLELKP
;
A
#
# COMPACT_ATOMS: atom_id res chain seq x y z
N MET A 1 -37.31 -27.37 17.91
CA MET A 1 -37.35 -27.18 16.43
C MET A 1 -36.05 -27.77 15.87
N ALA A 2 -36.09 -28.97 15.30
CA ALA A 2 -34.87 -29.61 14.80
C ALA A 2 -34.46 -29.01 13.47
N MET A 3 -33.24 -28.53 13.37
CA MET A 3 -32.65 -27.96 12.17
C MET A 3 -32.49 -29.05 11.09
N ASN A 4 -32.98 -28.80 9.89
CA ASN A 4 -32.97 -29.77 8.78
C ASN A 4 -31.52 -30.12 8.40
N SER A 5 -31.21 -31.39 8.15
CA SER A 5 -29.86 -31.87 7.83
C SER A 5 -29.23 -31.14 6.62
N ARG A 6 -30.04 -30.70 5.64
CA ARG A 6 -29.59 -29.90 4.48
C ARG A 6 -29.10 -28.52 4.89
N THR A 7 -29.75 -27.88 5.87
CA THR A 7 -29.34 -26.56 6.39
C THR A 7 -28.01 -26.64 7.15
N ILE A 8 -27.82 -27.75 7.92
CA ILE A 8 -26.57 -28.00 8.63
C ILE A 8 -25.41 -28.20 7.65
N VAL A 9 -25.59 -29.02 6.61
CA VAL A 9 -24.59 -29.29 5.59
C VAL A 9 -24.20 -28.00 4.83
N PHE A 10 -25.19 -27.20 4.47
CA PHE A 10 -24.93 -25.91 3.79
C PHE A 10 -24.13 -24.93 4.67
N SER A 11 -24.52 -24.80 5.94
CA SER A 11 -23.80 -23.94 6.90
C SER A 11 -22.37 -24.38 7.14
N VAL A 12 -22.11 -25.69 7.22
CA VAL A 12 -20.76 -26.27 7.37
C VAL A 12 -19.92 -25.99 6.12
N LEU A 13 -20.49 -26.17 4.93
CA LEU A 13 -19.80 -25.89 3.66
C LEU A 13 -19.40 -24.41 3.54
N VAL A 14 -20.31 -23.49 3.87
CA VAL A 14 -20.01 -22.06 3.88
C VAL A 14 -18.92 -21.72 4.89
N ALA A 15 -18.96 -22.27 6.11
CA ALA A 15 -17.92 -22.08 7.12
C ALA A 15 -16.55 -22.59 6.66
N VAL A 16 -16.50 -23.76 6.02
CA VAL A 16 -15.25 -24.33 5.47
C VAL A 16 -14.68 -23.45 4.35
N LEU A 17 -15.52 -22.92 3.46
CA LEU A 17 -15.09 -22.01 2.39
C LEU A 17 -14.56 -20.68 2.96
N ILE A 18 -15.21 -20.15 4.00
CA ILE A 18 -14.74 -18.94 4.68
C ILE A 18 -13.36 -19.19 5.35
N VAL A 19 -13.22 -20.29 6.07
CA VAL A 19 -11.95 -20.67 6.73
C VAL A 19 -10.85 -20.91 5.70
N ALA A 20 -11.15 -21.63 4.61
CA ALA A 20 -10.20 -21.84 3.52
C ALA A 20 -9.78 -20.50 2.84
N GLY A 21 -10.74 -19.58 2.64
CA GLY A 21 -10.47 -18.23 2.15
C GLY A 21 -9.55 -17.45 3.09
N ILE A 22 -9.84 -17.45 4.40
CA ILE A 22 -9.00 -16.76 5.42
C ILE A 22 -7.61 -17.37 5.51
N LEU A 23 -7.48 -18.70 5.46
CA LEU A 23 -6.19 -19.40 5.48
C LEU A 23 -5.38 -19.12 4.20
N GLY A 24 -6.03 -19.12 3.03
CA GLY A 24 -5.42 -18.75 1.76
C GLY A 24 -4.91 -17.31 1.77
N LEU A 25 -5.70 -16.37 2.27
CA LEU A 25 -5.31 -14.96 2.40
C LEU A 25 -4.14 -14.77 3.38
N ARG A 26 -4.12 -15.49 4.51
CA ARG A 26 -2.99 -15.45 5.47
C ARG A 26 -1.73 -16.05 4.87
N HIS A 27 -1.83 -17.17 4.17
CA HIS A 27 -0.68 -17.82 3.53
C HIS A 27 -0.04 -16.90 2.49
N PHE A 28 -0.84 -16.24 1.65
CA PHE A 28 -0.35 -15.32 0.61
C PHE A 28 0.38 -14.10 1.20
N SER A 29 -0.06 -13.57 2.37
CA SER A 29 0.59 -12.40 3.00
C SER A 29 1.90 -12.74 3.72
N THR A 30 2.16 -14.00 3.98
CA THR A 30 3.37 -14.46 4.66
C THR A 30 4.34 -15.19 3.74
N SER A 31 3.98 -15.42 2.46
CA SER A 31 4.88 -16.06 1.50
C SER A 31 6.16 -15.24 1.34
N PRO A 32 7.34 -15.84 1.52
CA PRO A 32 8.60 -15.16 1.30
C PRO A 32 8.72 -14.74 -0.17
N ALA A 33 9.48 -13.68 -0.42
CA ALA A 33 9.82 -13.32 -1.80
C ALA A 33 10.69 -14.43 -2.43
N PRO A 34 10.59 -14.61 -3.76
CA PRO A 34 11.57 -15.39 -4.50
C PRO A 34 13.00 -14.85 -4.26
N ASP A 35 13.99 -15.71 -4.37
CA ASP A 35 15.39 -15.26 -4.39
C ASP A 35 15.66 -14.57 -5.73
N PHE A 36 15.41 -13.26 -5.78
CA PHE A 36 15.64 -12.47 -6.99
C PHE A 36 17.13 -12.38 -7.37
N GLN A 37 18.05 -12.65 -6.44
CA GLN A 37 19.49 -12.69 -6.75
C GLN A 37 19.84 -13.93 -7.59
N ALA A 38 19.18 -15.05 -7.35
CA ALA A 38 19.35 -16.28 -8.11
C ALA A 38 18.73 -16.26 -9.50
N ILE A 39 17.81 -15.33 -9.79
CA ILE A 39 17.17 -15.19 -11.10
C ILE A 39 18.07 -14.36 -12.03
N SER A 40 18.22 -14.77 -13.29
CA SER A 40 19.02 -14.05 -14.30
C SER A 40 18.58 -12.59 -14.44
N ALA A 41 19.55 -11.68 -14.48
CA ALA A 41 19.27 -10.26 -14.66
C ALA A 41 18.59 -9.99 -16.01
N GLY A 42 17.76 -8.95 -16.07
CA GLY A 42 17.03 -8.60 -17.29
C GLY A 42 15.55 -9.00 -17.23
N GLU A 43 14.98 -9.45 -18.33
CA GLU A 43 13.54 -9.67 -18.48
C GLU A 43 13.00 -10.79 -17.57
N GLU A 44 13.80 -11.83 -17.31
CA GLU A 44 13.39 -12.93 -16.43
C GLU A 44 13.14 -12.46 -14.99
N ARG A 45 14.11 -11.73 -14.43
CA ARG A 45 13.99 -11.16 -13.08
C ARG A 45 12.86 -10.13 -12.98
N LYS A 46 12.69 -9.27 -13.99
CA LYS A 46 11.60 -8.30 -14.05
C LYS A 46 10.24 -9.01 -14.03
N ARG A 47 10.08 -10.05 -14.85
CA ARG A 47 8.85 -10.83 -14.92
C ARG A 47 8.53 -11.46 -13.55
N ALA A 48 9.49 -12.15 -12.94
CA ALA A 48 9.32 -12.74 -11.62
C ALA A 48 8.97 -11.68 -10.55
N PHE A 49 9.58 -10.49 -10.64
CA PHE A 49 9.30 -9.37 -9.74
C PHE A 49 7.86 -8.87 -9.91
N PHE A 50 7.38 -8.70 -11.14
CA PHE A 50 6.01 -8.28 -11.41
C PHE A 50 4.99 -9.34 -10.99
N GLU A 51 5.23 -10.61 -11.30
CA GLU A 51 4.37 -11.73 -10.90
C GLU A 51 4.22 -11.82 -9.38
N TYR A 52 5.28 -11.52 -8.65
CA TYR A 52 5.24 -11.52 -7.19
C TYR A 52 4.52 -10.29 -6.60
N PHE A 53 4.83 -9.07 -7.09
CA PHE A 53 4.30 -7.85 -6.47
C PHE A 53 2.88 -7.47 -6.89
N ARG A 54 2.45 -7.77 -8.12
CA ARG A 54 1.10 -7.44 -8.59
C ARG A 54 -0.01 -7.95 -7.67
N PRO A 55 -0.08 -9.22 -7.31
CA PRO A 55 -1.13 -9.72 -6.43
C PRO A 55 -1.05 -9.13 -5.01
N LEU A 56 0.14 -8.80 -4.50
CA LEU A 56 0.28 -8.15 -3.20
C LEU A 56 -0.31 -6.73 -3.22
N ILE A 57 -0.03 -5.97 -4.30
CA ILE A 57 -0.55 -4.61 -4.47
C ILE A 57 -2.06 -4.62 -4.67
N GLN A 58 -2.59 -5.52 -5.50
CA GLN A 58 -4.03 -5.68 -5.69
C GLN A 58 -4.74 -5.96 -4.36
N ARG A 59 -4.18 -6.86 -3.55
CA ARG A 59 -4.73 -7.16 -2.23
C ARG A 59 -4.73 -5.95 -1.30
N ALA A 60 -3.63 -5.19 -1.25
CA ALA A 60 -3.54 -4.00 -0.42
C ALA A 60 -4.55 -2.94 -0.86
N ASN A 61 -4.66 -2.70 -2.16
CA ASN A 61 -5.62 -1.77 -2.72
C ASN A 61 -7.08 -2.22 -2.50
N SER A 62 -7.39 -3.52 -2.63
CA SER A 62 -8.73 -4.04 -2.35
C SER A 62 -9.19 -3.76 -0.92
N ALA A 63 -8.30 -3.93 0.08
CA ALA A 63 -8.60 -3.60 1.46
C ALA A 63 -8.90 -2.10 1.63
N ILE A 64 -8.09 -1.23 1.01
CA ILE A 64 -8.29 0.22 1.04
C ILE A 64 -9.61 0.61 0.34
N SER A 65 -9.97 -0.06 -0.77
CA SER A 65 -11.23 0.17 -1.46
C SER A 65 -12.45 -0.22 -0.63
N GLU A 66 -12.33 -1.25 0.25
CA GLU A 66 -13.37 -1.60 1.20
C GLU A 66 -13.56 -0.52 2.25
N ASP A 67 -12.46 -0.02 2.83
CA ASP A 67 -12.49 1.09 3.79
C ASP A 67 -13.08 2.35 3.14
N ARG A 68 -12.66 2.67 1.90
CA ARG A 68 -13.17 3.83 1.16
C ARG A 68 -14.66 3.72 0.88
N ARG A 69 -15.17 2.54 0.50
CA ARG A 69 -16.61 2.33 0.30
C ARG A 69 -17.39 2.56 1.59
N SER A 70 -16.87 2.12 2.71
CA SER A 70 -17.46 2.38 4.03
C SER A 70 -17.51 3.86 4.36
N LEU A 71 -16.45 4.64 4.03
CA LEU A 71 -16.42 6.09 4.21
C LEU A 71 -17.44 6.82 3.30
N LEU A 72 -17.53 6.40 2.02
CA LEU A 72 -18.48 6.99 1.08
C LEU A 72 -19.93 6.80 1.54
N ALA A 73 -20.25 5.68 2.19
CA ALA A 73 -21.57 5.45 2.76
C ALA A 73 -21.92 6.37 3.95
N LEU A 74 -20.92 7.09 4.50
CA LEU A 74 -21.12 8.05 5.59
C LEU A 74 -21.35 9.48 5.09
N THR A 75 -21.10 9.78 3.81
CA THR A 75 -21.20 11.16 3.27
C THR A 75 -22.64 11.68 3.25
N ASP A 76 -23.61 10.79 3.07
CA ASP A 76 -25.03 11.13 2.94
C ASP A 76 -25.83 10.88 4.22
N ALA A 77 -25.15 10.54 5.33
CA ALA A 77 -25.80 10.27 6.60
C ALA A 77 -26.00 11.56 7.41
N ASP A 78 -27.25 11.90 7.71
CA ASP A 78 -27.60 13.05 8.57
C ASP A 78 -27.02 12.89 9.99
N GLU A 79 -27.10 11.67 10.54
CA GLU A 79 -26.54 11.28 11.83
C GLU A 79 -25.85 9.93 11.73
N LEU A 80 -24.66 9.81 12.33
CA LEU A 80 -23.95 8.55 12.39
C LEU A 80 -24.42 7.73 13.60
N SER A 81 -24.67 6.45 13.39
CA SER A 81 -24.86 5.48 14.47
C SER A 81 -23.58 5.31 15.27
N TRP A 82 -23.68 4.74 16.49
CA TRP A 82 -22.51 4.48 17.34
C TRP A 82 -21.44 3.62 16.65
N TRP A 83 -21.83 2.62 15.87
CA TRP A 83 -20.91 1.77 15.10
C TRP A 83 -20.17 2.54 14.00
N GLN A 84 -20.87 3.42 13.30
CA GLN A 84 -20.27 4.27 12.27
C GLN A 84 -19.29 5.27 12.88
N HIS A 85 -19.61 5.88 14.00
CA HIS A 85 -18.67 6.72 14.75
C HIS A 85 -17.41 5.94 15.15
N ARG A 86 -17.56 4.72 15.69
CA ARG A 86 -16.43 3.90 16.09
C ARG A 86 -15.56 3.49 14.87
N GLN A 87 -16.16 3.15 13.76
CA GLN A 87 -15.46 2.84 12.52
C GLN A 87 -14.69 4.06 12.00
N LEU A 88 -15.33 5.23 11.96
CA LEU A 88 -14.72 6.49 11.53
C LEU A 88 -13.50 6.85 12.38
N GLN A 89 -13.62 6.73 13.70
CA GLN A 89 -12.51 6.97 14.63
C GLN A 89 -11.38 5.95 14.42
N GLY A 90 -11.69 4.69 14.17
CA GLY A 90 -10.71 3.65 13.84
C GLY A 90 -9.89 4.03 12.60
N LEU A 91 -10.55 4.45 11.53
CA LEU A 91 -9.89 4.91 10.31
C LEU A 91 -9.10 6.21 10.55
N ALA A 92 -9.61 7.15 11.33
CA ALA A 92 -8.89 8.37 11.67
C ALA A 92 -7.56 8.06 12.37
N VAL A 93 -7.58 7.16 13.35
CA VAL A 93 -6.35 6.70 14.04
C VAL A 93 -5.42 5.98 13.08
N GLU A 94 -5.95 5.06 12.27
CA GLU A 94 -5.16 4.30 11.30
C GLU A 94 -4.48 5.22 10.29
N TYR A 95 -5.19 6.21 9.75
CA TYR A 95 -4.65 7.14 8.75
C TYR A 95 -4.03 8.40 9.36
N GLY A 96 -3.78 8.42 10.67
CA GLY A 96 -3.06 9.49 11.36
C GLY A 96 -3.74 10.85 11.25
N LEU A 97 -5.08 10.88 11.32
CA LEU A 97 -5.86 12.10 11.29
C LEU A 97 -6.22 12.53 12.72
N ASP A 98 -5.82 13.73 13.12
CA ASP A 98 -6.29 14.36 14.33
C ASP A 98 -7.73 14.88 14.12
N THR A 99 -8.65 14.39 14.95
CA THR A 99 -10.08 14.72 14.87
C THR A 99 -10.55 15.70 15.94
N THR A 100 -9.65 16.23 16.76
CA THR A 100 -10.00 17.01 17.96
C THR A 100 -10.61 18.38 17.67
N ALA A 101 -10.27 18.97 16.51
CA ALA A 101 -10.66 20.34 16.17
C ALA A 101 -11.53 20.44 14.90
N ILE A 102 -12.05 19.31 14.39
CA ILE A 102 -12.81 19.27 13.13
C ILE A 102 -14.13 18.52 13.31
N THR A 103 -15.11 18.88 12.50
CA THR A 103 -16.44 18.24 12.50
C THR A 103 -16.40 16.84 11.89
N THR A 104 -17.43 16.04 12.15
CA THR A 104 -17.57 14.69 11.55
C THR A 104 -17.51 14.74 10.02
N ALA A 105 -18.14 15.71 9.39
CA ALA A 105 -18.12 15.88 7.94
C ALA A 105 -16.70 16.19 7.42
N GLU A 106 -15.94 17.04 8.12
CA GLU A 106 -14.54 17.32 7.78
C GLU A 106 -13.65 16.10 7.99
N VAL A 107 -13.88 15.28 9.03
CA VAL A 107 -13.17 14.00 9.23
C VAL A 107 -13.41 13.07 8.04
N VAL A 108 -14.65 12.91 7.60
CA VAL A 108 -14.98 12.07 6.43
C VAL A 108 -14.30 12.61 5.17
N ALA A 109 -14.39 13.91 4.92
CA ALA A 109 -13.80 14.55 3.75
C ALA A 109 -12.26 14.37 3.71
N GLU A 110 -11.57 14.60 4.82
CA GLU A 110 -10.11 14.43 4.92
C GLU A 110 -9.71 12.96 4.80
N LEU A 111 -10.46 12.04 5.39
CA LEU A 111 -10.22 10.61 5.25
C LEU A 111 -10.41 10.15 3.80
N LEU A 112 -11.37 10.67 3.06
CA LEU A 112 -11.57 10.36 1.64
C LEU A 112 -10.39 10.80 0.76
N LEU A 113 -9.59 11.76 1.19
CA LEU A 113 -8.32 12.10 0.53
C LEU A 113 -7.20 11.09 0.86
N ARG A 114 -7.21 10.53 2.08
CA ARG A 114 -6.18 9.59 2.57
C ARG A 114 -6.48 8.15 2.22
N VAL A 115 -7.71 7.70 2.42
CA VAL A 115 -8.15 6.31 2.18
C VAL A 115 -8.43 6.11 0.70
N ASP A 116 -7.37 5.90 -0.08
CA ASP A 116 -7.49 5.69 -1.52
C ASP A 116 -6.33 4.84 -2.04
N GLU A 117 -6.57 4.15 -3.15
CA GLU A 117 -5.62 3.25 -3.78
C GLU A 117 -4.36 3.97 -4.28
N VAL A 118 -3.24 3.26 -4.26
CA VAL A 118 -2.03 3.68 -4.97
C VAL A 118 -1.96 2.89 -6.29
N PRO A 119 -1.85 3.57 -7.45
CA PRO A 119 -1.77 2.89 -8.74
C PRO A 119 -0.69 1.81 -8.74
N SER A 120 -1.04 0.60 -9.20
CA SER A 120 -0.12 -0.55 -9.22
C SER A 120 1.16 -0.26 -10.00
N SER A 121 1.06 0.51 -11.08
CA SER A 121 2.20 0.95 -11.88
C SER A 121 3.20 1.78 -11.07
N LEU A 122 2.72 2.67 -10.20
CA LEU A 122 3.56 3.47 -9.32
C LEU A 122 4.25 2.62 -8.26
N ALA A 123 3.47 1.80 -7.54
CA ALA A 123 3.99 0.95 -6.48
C ALA A 123 5.03 -0.06 -7.00
N ILE A 124 4.79 -0.69 -8.15
CA ILE A 124 5.75 -1.61 -8.79
C ILE A 124 7.02 -0.88 -9.20
N ALA A 125 6.90 0.29 -9.84
CA ALA A 125 8.08 1.04 -10.30
C ALA A 125 8.95 1.50 -9.11
N GLN A 126 8.35 1.98 -8.03
CA GLN A 126 9.10 2.37 -6.83
C GLN A 126 9.71 1.14 -6.14
N ALA A 127 8.96 0.05 -5.96
CA ALA A 127 9.51 -1.19 -5.41
C ALA A 127 10.74 -1.68 -6.21
N ALA A 128 10.64 -1.72 -7.54
CA ALA A 128 11.72 -2.14 -8.41
C ALA A 128 12.95 -1.22 -8.30
N LYS A 129 12.73 0.10 -8.28
CA LYS A 129 13.80 1.10 -8.16
C LYS A 129 14.51 1.02 -6.82
N GLU A 130 13.76 1.05 -5.72
CA GLU A 130 14.31 1.12 -4.36
C GLU A 130 15.00 -0.19 -3.94
N SER A 131 14.49 -1.34 -4.40
CA SER A 131 15.04 -2.65 -4.06
C SER A 131 16.06 -3.19 -5.07
N GLY A 132 16.34 -2.46 -6.17
CA GLY A 132 17.16 -2.99 -7.26
C GLY A 132 16.57 -4.30 -7.80
N TRP A 133 15.27 -4.33 -8.08
CA TRP A 133 14.55 -5.52 -8.51
C TRP A 133 14.61 -6.67 -7.50
N GLY A 134 14.57 -6.33 -6.21
CA GLY A 134 14.59 -7.29 -5.11
C GLY A 134 15.98 -7.82 -4.73
N THR A 135 17.05 -7.29 -5.33
CA THR A 135 18.43 -7.79 -5.08
C THR A 135 19.18 -6.97 -4.03
N ALA A 136 18.72 -5.79 -3.66
CA ALA A 136 19.36 -4.96 -2.68
C ALA A 136 19.33 -5.60 -1.28
N ARG A 137 20.39 -5.39 -0.50
CA ARG A 137 20.55 -5.96 0.85
C ARG A 137 19.34 -5.74 1.76
N PHE A 138 18.77 -4.54 1.76
CA PHE A 138 17.62 -4.23 2.61
C PHE A 138 16.32 -4.94 2.19
N ALA A 139 16.18 -5.25 0.90
CA ALA A 139 15.08 -6.08 0.42
C ALA A 139 15.26 -7.53 0.84
N VAL A 140 16.48 -8.09 0.66
CA VAL A 140 16.78 -9.49 0.94
C VAL A 140 16.78 -9.79 2.44
N GLU A 141 17.49 -8.99 3.24
CA GLU A 141 17.68 -9.25 4.68
C GLU A 141 16.57 -8.64 5.55
N GLY A 142 15.87 -7.60 5.06
CA GLY A 142 14.92 -6.81 5.84
C GLY A 142 13.52 -6.72 5.26
N ASN A 143 13.22 -7.38 4.14
CA ASN A 143 11.96 -7.25 3.41
C ASN A 143 11.58 -5.79 3.08
N ASN A 144 12.56 -4.88 3.02
CA ASN A 144 12.32 -3.47 2.74
C ASN A 144 12.51 -3.17 1.26
N TYR A 145 11.41 -3.17 0.53
CA TYR A 145 11.38 -2.98 -0.93
C TYR A 145 11.19 -1.52 -1.35
N PHE A 146 10.97 -0.60 -0.37
CA PHE A 146 10.65 0.80 -0.64
C PHE A 146 11.61 1.78 0.03
N GLY A 147 12.71 1.32 0.59
CA GLY A 147 13.73 2.18 1.21
C GLY A 147 13.26 2.91 2.47
N GLN A 148 12.22 2.41 3.14
CA GLN A 148 11.62 3.07 4.29
C GLN A 148 12.57 3.11 5.49
N ARG A 149 12.51 4.23 6.20
CA ARG A 149 13.32 4.50 7.39
C ARG A 149 12.50 4.32 8.66
N CYS A 150 13.18 4.06 9.78
CA CYS A 150 12.61 4.08 11.11
C CYS A 150 13.56 4.79 12.08
N TRP A 151 13.01 5.30 13.19
CA TRP A 151 13.71 6.27 14.03
C TRP A 151 14.00 5.77 15.43
N GLU A 152 13.44 4.63 15.81
CA GLU A 152 13.72 3.96 17.08
C GLU A 152 14.96 3.08 16.95
N ALA A 153 15.84 3.09 17.93
CA ALA A 153 17.03 2.27 17.92
C ALA A 153 16.65 0.77 17.87
N GLY A 154 17.24 0.04 16.93
CA GLY A 154 16.98 -1.39 16.74
C GLY A 154 15.72 -1.71 15.91
N CYS A 155 15.03 -0.70 15.35
CA CYS A 155 13.83 -0.91 14.52
C CYS A 155 14.17 -1.45 13.13
N GLY A 156 15.43 -1.41 12.71
CA GLY A 156 15.82 -1.77 11.35
C GLY A 156 17.25 -2.26 11.20
N MET A 157 17.84 -1.88 10.11
CA MET A 157 19.18 -2.28 9.68
C MET A 157 20.05 -1.03 9.47
N MET A 158 21.29 -1.10 9.93
CA MET A 158 22.23 -0.03 9.72
C MET A 158 22.74 0.01 8.27
N PRO A 159 22.77 1.19 7.61
CA PRO A 159 23.52 1.37 6.37
C PRO A 159 25.02 1.04 6.60
N ARG A 160 25.67 0.41 5.61
CA ARG A 160 27.11 0.07 5.72
C ARG A 160 27.99 1.31 5.86
N ASN A 161 27.62 2.40 5.17
CA ASN A 161 28.34 3.69 5.18
C ASN A 161 27.56 4.71 6.02
N ARG A 162 27.33 4.40 7.31
CA ARG A 162 26.64 5.30 8.20
C ARG A 162 27.54 6.50 8.52
N GLU A 163 27.08 7.69 8.17
CA GLU A 163 27.61 8.90 8.80
C GLU A 163 27.18 8.94 10.28
N THR A 164 28.10 9.37 11.15
CA THR A 164 27.87 9.40 12.62
C THR A 164 26.68 10.25 13.03
N SER A 165 26.21 11.14 12.14
CA SER A 165 25.08 12.02 12.32
C SER A 165 23.71 11.38 12.01
N MET A 166 23.67 10.24 11.34
CA MET A 166 22.40 9.60 10.96
C MET A 166 21.69 9.01 12.17
N LYS A 167 20.50 9.55 12.48
CA LYS A 167 19.64 9.12 13.60
C LYS A 167 18.60 8.05 13.21
N HIS A 168 18.60 7.58 11.94
CA HIS A 168 17.62 6.63 11.46
C HIS A 168 18.27 5.31 11.03
N GLU A 169 17.48 4.25 11.05
CA GLU A 169 17.78 2.94 10.46
C GLU A 169 16.91 2.70 9.24
N VAL A 170 17.31 1.75 8.39
CA VAL A 170 16.45 1.26 7.32
C VAL A 170 15.51 0.22 7.91
N ALA A 171 14.21 0.47 7.89
CA ALA A 171 13.21 -0.34 8.55
C ALA A 171 13.27 -1.82 8.13
N ARG A 172 13.03 -2.72 9.08
CA ARG A 172 12.88 -4.16 8.84
C ARG A 172 11.42 -4.55 8.92
N PHE A 173 10.96 -5.34 7.97
CA PHE A 173 9.58 -5.82 7.91
C PHE A 173 9.50 -7.33 8.07
N ARG A 174 8.36 -7.81 8.57
CA ARG A 174 8.09 -9.26 8.70
C ARG A 174 7.91 -9.95 7.35
N SER A 175 7.44 -9.20 6.35
CA SER A 175 7.22 -9.70 4.99
C SER A 175 7.28 -8.55 3.97
N PRO A 176 7.47 -8.84 2.68
CA PRO A 176 7.34 -7.85 1.60
C PRO A 176 5.99 -7.14 1.58
N TYR A 177 4.91 -7.85 1.94
CA TYR A 177 3.58 -7.27 2.06
C TYR A 177 3.51 -6.19 3.15
N ASN A 178 4.15 -6.39 4.31
CA ASN A 178 4.21 -5.37 5.35
C ASN A 178 5.01 -4.12 4.91
N SER A 179 6.07 -4.30 4.14
CA SER A 179 6.80 -3.17 3.53
C SER A 179 5.92 -2.41 2.53
N LEU A 180 5.17 -3.13 1.70
CA LEU A 180 4.24 -2.54 0.74
C LEU A 180 3.11 -1.75 1.44
N THR A 181 2.44 -2.34 2.43
CA THR A 181 1.34 -1.66 3.14
C THR A 181 1.83 -0.44 3.90
N SER A 182 3.02 -0.52 4.51
CA SER A 182 3.68 0.63 5.14
C SER A 182 4.00 1.74 4.13
N TYR A 183 4.49 1.39 2.94
CA TYR A 183 4.73 2.35 1.85
C TYR A 183 3.43 3.02 1.39
N ILE A 184 2.37 2.27 1.13
CA ILE A 184 1.06 2.81 0.72
C ILE A 184 0.53 3.76 1.81
N ARG A 185 0.63 3.35 3.07
CA ARG A 185 0.24 4.18 4.20
C ARG A 185 1.02 5.49 4.24
N ASN A 186 2.33 5.46 4.00
CA ASN A 186 3.16 6.66 3.96
C ASN A 186 2.67 7.65 2.89
N LEU A 187 2.39 7.22 1.67
CA LEU A 187 1.82 8.09 0.63
C LEU A 187 0.44 8.63 1.02
N ASN A 188 -0.33 7.83 1.71
CA ASN A 188 -1.70 8.14 2.10
C ASN A 188 -1.80 9.05 3.34
N THR A 189 -0.76 9.14 4.17
CA THR A 189 -0.84 9.86 5.46
C THR A 189 0.17 10.99 5.60
N HIS A 190 1.40 10.84 5.10
CA HIS A 190 2.46 11.81 5.34
C HIS A 190 2.16 13.17 4.68
N ALA A 191 2.45 14.25 5.39
CA ALA A 191 2.13 15.61 4.96
C ALA A 191 2.75 15.97 3.59
N GLU A 192 3.96 15.51 3.32
CA GLU A 192 4.67 15.80 2.06
C GLU A 192 3.97 15.23 0.81
N TYR A 193 3.05 14.26 0.96
CA TYR A 193 2.27 13.70 -0.16
C TYR A 193 0.84 14.26 -0.25
N GLN A 194 0.55 15.37 0.43
CA GLN A 194 -0.77 16.02 0.35
C GLN A 194 -1.14 16.39 -1.10
N SER A 195 -0.20 16.95 -1.88
CA SER A 195 -0.43 17.29 -3.29
C SER A 195 -0.70 16.05 -4.16
N LEU A 196 -0.03 14.92 -3.88
CA LEU A 196 -0.28 13.66 -4.56
C LEU A 196 -1.73 13.20 -4.31
N ARG A 197 -2.18 13.23 -3.04
CA ARG A 197 -3.55 12.86 -2.66
C ARG A 197 -4.60 13.77 -3.28
N ALA A 198 -4.35 15.09 -3.28
CA ALA A 198 -5.25 16.07 -3.87
C ALA A 198 -5.44 15.84 -5.38
N VAL A 199 -4.36 15.63 -6.12
CA VAL A 199 -4.44 15.36 -7.57
C VAL A 199 -5.07 14.01 -7.85
N ARG A 200 -4.79 12.98 -7.05
CA ARG A 200 -5.45 11.68 -7.17
C ARG A 200 -6.97 11.82 -7.02
N ALA A 201 -7.42 12.54 -6.00
CA ALA A 201 -8.85 12.79 -5.77
C ALA A 201 -9.49 13.60 -6.91
N GLN A 202 -8.78 14.63 -7.44
CA GLN A 202 -9.27 15.43 -8.56
C GLN A 202 -9.42 14.59 -9.84
N LEU A 203 -8.47 13.72 -10.17
CA LEU A 203 -8.55 12.81 -11.31
C LEU A 203 -9.74 11.86 -11.15
N SER A 204 -9.92 11.26 -9.97
CA SER A 204 -11.06 10.37 -9.69
C SER A 204 -12.40 11.12 -9.81
N ALA A 205 -12.51 12.33 -9.31
CA ALA A 205 -13.72 13.17 -9.40
C ALA A 205 -14.06 13.54 -10.85
N SER A 206 -13.06 13.64 -11.75
CA SER A 206 -13.28 13.86 -13.19
C SER A 206 -13.64 12.59 -13.96
N GLY A 207 -13.86 11.45 -13.28
CA GLY A 207 -14.15 10.17 -13.89
C GLY A 207 -12.93 9.45 -14.49
N SER A 208 -11.72 9.97 -14.24
CA SER A 208 -10.48 9.37 -14.72
C SER A 208 -9.91 8.42 -13.67
N THR A 209 -9.34 7.29 -14.12
CA THR A 209 -8.51 6.44 -13.24
C THR A 209 -7.14 7.06 -13.09
N PRO A 210 -6.68 7.43 -11.88
CA PRO A 210 -5.35 7.98 -11.68
C PRO A 210 -4.26 7.02 -12.15
N LEU A 211 -3.33 7.50 -12.97
CA LEU A 211 -2.19 6.73 -13.45
C LEU A 211 -0.96 6.96 -12.58
N GLY A 212 -0.14 5.93 -12.42
CA GLY A 212 1.10 6.04 -11.64
C GLY A 212 2.08 7.06 -12.23
N SER A 213 2.15 7.16 -13.56
CA SER A 213 2.97 8.17 -14.25
C SER A 213 2.54 9.62 -13.97
N GLN A 214 1.22 9.85 -13.78
CA GLN A 214 0.69 11.16 -13.38
C GLN A 214 1.07 11.47 -11.93
N LEU A 215 0.83 10.53 -11.01
CA LEU A 215 1.12 10.71 -9.59
C LEU A 215 2.61 10.75 -9.27
N ALA A 216 3.46 10.11 -10.08
CA ALA A 216 4.92 10.19 -9.94
C ALA A 216 5.46 11.62 -9.97
N ALA A 217 4.75 12.57 -10.62
CA ALA A 217 5.13 13.98 -10.64
C ALA A 217 5.16 14.63 -9.24
N TYR A 218 4.47 14.05 -8.27
CA TYR A 218 4.32 14.55 -6.90
C TYR A 218 5.21 13.80 -5.88
N LEU A 219 6.24 13.09 -6.34
CA LEU A 219 7.20 12.37 -5.51
C LEU A 219 8.51 13.13 -5.27
N ALA A 220 8.52 14.46 -5.42
CA ALA A 220 9.74 15.26 -5.32
C ALA A 220 10.47 15.12 -3.96
N THR A 221 9.73 14.84 -2.89
CA THR A 221 10.27 14.65 -1.53
C THR A 221 10.66 13.21 -1.22
N TYR A 222 10.29 12.26 -2.08
CA TYR A 222 10.63 10.84 -1.88
C TYR A 222 12.13 10.57 -1.97
N SER A 223 12.84 11.35 -2.77
CA SER A 223 14.28 11.24 -2.97
C SER A 223 14.94 12.61 -3.05
N GLU A 224 16.14 12.74 -2.48
CA GLU A 224 16.98 13.92 -2.60
C GLU A 224 17.27 14.30 -4.08
N ARG A 225 17.17 13.32 -4.98
CA ARG A 225 17.35 13.52 -6.43
C ARG A 225 16.15 14.15 -7.13
N ARG A 226 15.04 14.38 -6.39
CA ARG A 226 13.86 15.14 -6.82
C ARG A 226 13.42 14.83 -8.27
N GLN A 227 13.62 15.77 -9.21
CA GLN A 227 13.17 15.63 -10.60
C GLN A 227 13.81 14.44 -11.33
N ALA A 228 15.08 14.13 -11.06
CA ALA A 228 15.74 12.96 -11.64
C ALA A 228 15.05 11.66 -11.21
N TYR A 229 14.66 11.57 -9.94
CA TYR A 229 13.91 10.44 -9.42
C TYR A 229 12.53 10.30 -10.10
N ILE A 230 11.77 11.38 -10.20
CA ILE A 230 10.49 11.42 -10.91
C ILE A 230 10.62 10.88 -12.33
N ASN A 231 11.63 11.37 -13.07
CA ASN A 231 11.88 10.95 -14.45
C ASN A 231 12.22 9.46 -14.54
N GLU A 232 13.00 8.93 -13.60
CA GLU A 232 13.32 7.52 -13.52
C GLU A 232 12.08 6.65 -13.26
N ILE A 233 11.22 7.04 -12.32
CA ILE A 233 9.96 6.32 -12.05
C ILE A 233 9.05 6.33 -13.28
N LYS A 234 8.83 7.49 -13.90
CA LYS A 234 8.05 7.59 -15.13
C LYS A 234 8.62 6.74 -16.27
N ASN A 235 9.95 6.73 -16.41
CA ASN A 235 10.61 5.90 -17.42
C ASN A 235 10.44 4.40 -17.12
N LEU A 236 10.57 3.96 -15.85
CA LEU A 236 10.31 2.56 -15.47
C LEU A 236 8.87 2.14 -15.80
N ILE A 237 7.89 2.99 -15.51
CA ILE A 237 6.49 2.74 -15.86
C ILE A 237 6.32 2.59 -17.37
N ARG A 238 6.88 3.50 -18.14
CA ARG A 238 6.78 3.53 -19.62
C ARG A 238 7.44 2.34 -20.27
N VAL A 239 8.72 2.08 -19.97
CA VAL A 239 9.51 1.02 -20.66
C VAL A 239 9.05 -0.39 -20.31
N ASN A 240 8.50 -0.59 -19.10
CA ASN A 240 7.94 -1.86 -18.69
C ASN A 240 6.41 -1.96 -18.93
N LYS A 241 5.82 -0.96 -19.59
CA LYS A 241 4.39 -0.93 -19.97
C LYS A 241 3.45 -1.21 -18.78
N LEU A 242 3.75 -0.65 -17.60
CA LEU A 242 3.01 -0.96 -16.37
C LEU A 242 1.59 -0.38 -16.33
N GLU A 243 1.25 0.55 -17.22
CA GLU A 243 -0.09 1.17 -17.35
C GLU A 243 -0.88 0.65 -18.54
N LEU A 244 -0.27 -0.15 -19.40
CA LEU A 244 -1.03 -0.84 -20.41
C LEU A 244 -1.81 -1.95 -19.72
N LYS A 245 -3.15 -1.98 -19.95
CA LYS A 245 -4.01 -3.04 -19.40
C LYS A 245 -3.43 -4.41 -19.78
N PRO A 246 -3.55 -5.38 -18.84
CA PRO A 246 -3.15 -6.76 -19.13
C PRO A 246 -3.95 -7.33 -20.26
#